data_b866a6b56ce77b74037c77b4c5b46732
#
_entry.id   b866a6b56ce77b74037c77b4c5b46732
#
_cell.length_a   1.000
_cell.length_b   1.000
_cell.length_c   1.000
_cell.angle_alpha   90.00
_cell.angle_beta   90.00
_cell.angle_gamma   90.00
#
_symmetry.space_group_name_H-M   'P 1'
#
loop_
_entity.id
_entity.type
_entity.pdbx_description
1 polymer ?
#
loop_
_entity_poly.entity_id
_entity_poly.type
_entity_poly.pdbx_seq_one_letter_code
_entity_poly.pdbx_strand_id
1 'polypeptide(L)'
;MRNGDRGQALVEFSLTIVIFLVLLMGVVDFGRAIYQYNGVSQAAREIARTTAVHPGVDFRTDAGRSSETKEVIATQKGLIPNLQDPLIKCVDVAGDLITKGCMEGDWIQVRISAPYTPVTPILGLTGTWDFFSSSTSVQLQ
;
A
#
# COMPACT_ATOMS: atom_id res chain seq x y z
N MET A 1 20.94 16.41 51.93
CA MET A 1 20.25 16.20 50.67
C MET A 1 18.76 16.36 50.91
N ARG A 2 18.16 17.39 50.34
CA ARG A 2 16.77 17.76 50.64
C ARG A 2 15.83 16.77 49.92
N ASN A 3 14.81 16.28 50.64
CA ASN A 3 13.82 15.31 50.07
C ASN A 3 13.06 15.89 48.85
N GLY A 4 13.07 17.20 48.62
CA GLY A 4 12.48 17.87 47.46
C GLY A 4 13.18 17.58 46.14
N ASP A 5 14.50 17.39 46.13
CA ASP A 5 15.27 17.20 44.90
C ASP A 5 15.00 15.83 44.26
N ARG A 6 14.68 14.82 45.08
CA ARG A 6 14.30 13.49 44.58
C ARG A 6 12.92 13.45 43.95
N GLY A 7 11.97 14.21 44.49
CA GLY A 7 10.64 14.34 43.92
C GLY A 7 10.62 15.05 42.56
N GLN A 8 11.43 16.12 42.42
CA GLN A 8 11.57 16.86 41.19
C GLN A 8 12.17 16.00 40.05
N ALA A 9 13.24 15.26 40.38
CA ALA A 9 13.87 14.36 39.41
C ALA A 9 12.92 13.26 38.91
N LEU A 10 12.04 12.72 39.77
CA LEU A 10 11.05 11.74 39.37
C LEU A 10 10.00 12.31 38.42
N VAL A 11 9.53 13.54 38.62
CA VAL A 11 8.59 14.22 37.74
C VAL A 11 9.24 14.50 36.41
N GLU A 12 10.47 14.99 36.37
CA GLU A 12 11.20 15.24 35.12
C GLU A 12 11.44 13.96 34.31
N PHE A 13 11.85 12.90 35.00
CA PHE A 13 12.02 11.58 34.37
C PHE A 13 10.71 11.05 33.81
N SER A 14 9.59 11.12 34.55
CA SER A 14 8.31 10.61 34.11
C SER A 14 7.77 11.38 32.89
N LEU A 15 8.00 12.69 32.81
CA LEU A 15 7.64 13.50 31.66
C LEU A 15 8.50 13.14 30.43
N THR A 16 9.79 13.00 30.64
CA THR A 16 10.77 12.65 29.58
C THR A 16 10.48 11.27 28.98
N ILE A 17 10.19 10.26 29.82
CA ILE A 17 9.93 8.91 29.35
C ILE A 17 8.64 8.82 28.51
N VAL A 18 7.61 9.59 28.86
CA VAL A 18 6.37 9.62 28.06
C VAL A 18 6.65 10.19 26.67
N ILE A 19 7.38 11.31 26.57
CA ILE A 19 7.75 11.89 25.28
C ILE A 19 8.59 10.92 24.46
N PHE A 20 9.56 10.27 25.10
CA PHE A 20 10.40 9.27 24.46
C PHE A 20 9.60 8.10 23.90
N LEU A 21 8.64 7.57 24.66
CA LEU A 21 7.78 6.46 24.21
C LEU A 21 6.88 6.87 23.02
N VAL A 22 6.34 8.07 23.05
CA VAL A 22 5.55 8.59 21.91
C VAL A 22 6.39 8.70 20.63
N LEU A 23 7.62 9.22 20.75
CA LEU A 23 8.53 9.29 19.60
C LEU A 23 8.91 7.89 19.10
N LEU A 24 9.19 6.96 19.99
CA LEU A 24 9.53 5.59 19.61
C LEU A 24 8.38 4.90 18.89
N MET A 25 7.15 5.05 19.38
CA MET A 25 5.96 4.55 18.69
C MET A 25 5.79 5.17 17.31
N GLY A 26 6.01 6.49 17.17
CA GLY A 26 5.97 7.18 15.88
C GLY A 26 6.97 6.62 14.86
N VAL A 27 8.18 6.28 15.29
CA VAL A 27 9.19 5.64 14.43
C VAL A 27 8.74 4.25 13.98
N VAL A 28 8.14 3.46 14.87
CA VAL A 28 7.61 2.13 14.52
C VAL A 28 6.47 2.24 13.52
N ASP A 29 5.52 3.15 13.71
CA ASP A 29 4.42 3.36 12.78
C ASP A 29 4.93 3.81 11.41
N PHE A 30 5.89 4.73 11.38
CA PHE A 30 6.51 5.17 10.12
C PHE A 30 7.20 4.01 9.38
N GLY A 31 7.94 3.17 10.09
CA GLY A 31 8.56 1.98 9.50
C GLY A 31 7.54 1.02 8.90
N ARG A 32 6.42 0.78 9.59
CA ARG A 32 5.32 -0.05 9.08
C ARG A 32 4.66 0.57 7.85
N ALA A 33 4.47 1.88 7.85
CA ALA A 33 3.89 2.61 6.72
C ALA A 33 4.75 2.48 5.46
N ILE A 34 6.07 2.67 5.57
CA ILE A 34 7.02 2.48 4.46
C ILE A 34 7.02 1.03 3.97
N TYR A 35 7.02 0.07 4.89
CA TYR A 35 6.97 -1.35 4.53
C TYR A 35 5.73 -1.68 3.69
N GLN A 36 4.55 -1.23 4.15
CA GLN A 36 3.29 -1.45 3.43
C GLN A 36 3.28 -0.74 2.07
N TYR A 37 3.77 0.50 1.99
CA TYR A 37 3.89 1.23 0.74
C TYR A 37 4.75 0.49 -0.30
N ASN A 38 5.91 -0.01 0.11
CA ASN A 38 6.79 -0.77 -0.76
C ASN A 38 6.12 -2.08 -1.21
N GLY A 39 5.41 -2.76 -0.31
CA GLY A 39 4.64 -3.97 -0.64
C GLY A 39 3.58 -3.70 -1.71
N VAL A 40 2.75 -2.66 -1.53
CA VAL A 40 1.73 -2.28 -2.51
C VAL A 40 2.34 -1.93 -3.87
N SER A 41 3.48 -1.22 -3.87
CA SER A 41 4.18 -0.86 -5.10
C SER A 41 4.74 -2.07 -5.83
N GLN A 42 5.26 -3.07 -5.11
CA GLN A 42 5.73 -4.33 -5.69
C GLN A 42 4.56 -5.17 -6.22
N ALA A 43 3.46 -5.26 -5.47
CA ALA A 43 2.26 -5.97 -5.90
C ALA A 43 1.69 -5.41 -7.21
N ALA A 44 1.62 -4.08 -7.33
CA ALA A 44 1.14 -3.43 -8.55
C ALA A 44 1.99 -3.80 -9.77
N ARG A 45 3.33 -3.83 -9.62
CA ARG A 45 4.25 -4.21 -10.71
C ARG A 45 4.11 -5.68 -11.10
N GLU A 46 4.01 -6.58 -10.12
CA GLU A 46 3.90 -8.01 -10.38
C GLU A 46 2.57 -8.35 -11.05
N ILE A 47 1.46 -7.76 -10.58
CA ILE A 47 0.14 -7.92 -11.20
C ILE A 47 0.17 -7.36 -12.62
N ALA A 48 0.74 -6.19 -12.86
CA ALA A 48 0.82 -5.60 -14.19
C ALA A 48 1.63 -6.46 -15.15
N ARG A 49 2.79 -6.97 -14.71
CA ARG A 49 3.65 -7.85 -15.50
C ARG A 49 2.92 -9.15 -15.87
N THR A 50 2.31 -9.81 -14.89
CA THR A 50 1.60 -11.08 -15.14
C THR A 50 0.40 -10.86 -16.07
N THR A 51 -0.35 -9.78 -15.86
CA THR A 51 -1.50 -9.43 -16.73
C THR A 51 -1.05 -9.12 -18.17
N ALA A 52 0.11 -8.50 -18.36
CA ALA A 52 0.63 -8.19 -19.69
C ALA A 52 1.01 -9.45 -20.48
N VAL A 53 1.52 -10.47 -19.81
CA VAL A 53 1.91 -11.75 -20.43
C VAL A 53 0.71 -12.70 -20.56
N HIS A 54 -0.22 -12.64 -19.60
CA HIS A 54 -1.40 -13.52 -19.53
C HIS A 54 -2.67 -12.68 -19.35
N PRO A 55 -3.13 -11.94 -20.37
CA PRO A 55 -4.24 -11.00 -20.23
C PRO A 55 -5.59 -11.67 -19.96
N GLY A 56 -5.76 -12.94 -20.36
CA GLY A 56 -7.05 -13.63 -20.31
C GLY A 56 -8.00 -13.11 -21.37
N VAL A 57 -9.31 -13.29 -21.15
CA VAL A 57 -10.36 -12.84 -22.08
C VAL A 57 -10.68 -11.35 -21.90
N ASP A 58 -10.75 -10.89 -20.65
CA ASP A 58 -10.93 -9.49 -20.27
C ASP A 58 -10.36 -9.24 -18.87
N PHE A 59 -9.10 -8.85 -18.80
CA PHE A 59 -8.39 -8.61 -17.54
C PHE A 59 -8.99 -7.48 -16.67
N ARG A 60 -9.86 -6.64 -17.24
CA ARG A 60 -10.54 -5.57 -16.50
C ARG A 60 -11.56 -6.11 -15.52
N THR A 61 -12.13 -7.27 -15.82
CA THR A 61 -13.09 -7.96 -14.96
C THR A 61 -12.43 -9.13 -14.25
N ASP A 62 -12.83 -9.41 -13.02
CA ASP A 62 -12.29 -10.55 -12.27
C ASP A 62 -12.59 -11.88 -12.98
N ALA A 63 -13.77 -12.02 -13.55
CA ALA A 63 -14.16 -13.22 -14.28
C ALA A 63 -13.29 -13.48 -15.52
N GLY A 64 -12.90 -12.43 -16.24
CA GLY A 64 -12.16 -12.53 -17.49
C GLY A 64 -10.65 -12.57 -17.34
N ARG A 65 -10.11 -12.36 -16.15
CA ARG A 65 -8.67 -12.48 -15.86
C ARG A 65 -8.18 -13.91 -16.04
N SER A 66 -6.93 -14.07 -16.45
CA SER A 66 -6.29 -15.38 -16.50
C SER A 66 -6.14 -16.02 -15.11
N SER A 67 -5.94 -17.35 -15.05
CA SER A 67 -5.65 -18.09 -13.82
C SER A 67 -4.39 -17.56 -13.13
N GLU A 68 -3.36 -17.27 -13.90
CA GLU A 68 -2.07 -16.78 -13.43
C GLU A 68 -2.21 -15.38 -12.79
N THR A 69 -2.96 -14.49 -13.42
CA THR A 69 -3.25 -13.16 -12.84
C THR A 69 -4.04 -13.27 -11.53
N LYS A 70 -5.03 -14.15 -11.46
CA LYS A 70 -5.80 -14.40 -10.23
C LYS A 70 -4.95 -14.95 -9.11
N GLU A 71 -4.06 -15.90 -9.41
CA GLU A 71 -3.16 -16.51 -8.45
C GLU A 71 -2.18 -15.49 -7.86
N VAL A 72 -1.61 -14.63 -8.71
CA VAL A 72 -0.74 -13.55 -8.25
C VAL A 72 -1.50 -12.56 -7.35
N ILE A 73 -2.70 -12.15 -7.74
CA ILE A 73 -3.54 -11.26 -6.91
C ILE A 73 -3.83 -11.92 -5.55
N ALA A 74 -4.20 -13.20 -5.53
CA ALA A 74 -4.47 -13.91 -4.29
C ALA A 74 -3.22 -14.02 -3.40
N THR A 75 -2.07 -14.31 -3.98
CA THR A 75 -0.78 -14.36 -3.28
C THR A 75 -0.43 -13.00 -2.67
N GLN A 76 -0.55 -11.91 -3.43
CA GLN A 76 -0.26 -10.57 -2.92
C GLN A 76 -1.23 -10.14 -1.81
N LYS A 77 -2.51 -10.52 -1.91
CA LYS A 77 -3.49 -10.31 -0.83
C LYS A 77 -3.14 -11.08 0.45
N GLY A 78 -2.54 -12.24 0.33
CA GLY A 78 -2.04 -13.01 1.48
C GLY A 78 -0.83 -12.37 2.17
N LEU A 79 -0.01 -11.63 1.43
CA LEU A 79 1.22 -11.01 1.93
C LEU A 79 1.00 -9.59 2.50
N ILE A 80 0.06 -8.84 1.93
CA ILE A 80 -0.16 -7.43 2.28
C ILE A 80 -1.51 -7.27 2.98
N PRO A 81 -1.54 -6.85 4.25
CA PRO A 81 -2.78 -6.66 4.99
C PRO A 81 -3.70 -5.65 4.31
N ASN A 82 -4.98 -5.98 4.21
CA ASN A 82 -6.04 -5.12 3.66
C ASN A 82 -5.82 -4.67 2.21
N LEU A 83 -5.04 -5.42 1.42
CA LEU A 83 -4.86 -5.12 0.00
C LEU A 83 -6.20 -5.17 -0.73
N GLN A 84 -6.58 -4.07 -1.37
CA GLN A 84 -7.82 -3.96 -2.13
C GLN A 84 -7.70 -4.69 -3.48
N ASP A 85 -8.83 -4.92 -4.13
CA ASP A 85 -8.82 -5.48 -5.49
C ASP A 85 -8.16 -4.53 -6.47
N PRO A 86 -7.27 -5.04 -7.34
CA PRO A 86 -6.61 -4.20 -8.33
C PRO A 86 -7.60 -3.72 -9.38
N LEU A 87 -7.57 -2.41 -9.66
CA LEU A 87 -8.22 -1.81 -10.81
C LEU A 87 -7.24 -1.88 -11.98
N ILE A 88 -7.52 -2.74 -12.94
CA ILE A 88 -6.69 -2.93 -14.13
C ILE A 88 -7.39 -2.27 -15.31
N LYS A 89 -6.69 -1.39 -16.01
CA LYS A 89 -7.19 -0.62 -17.16
C LYS A 89 -6.23 -0.75 -18.32
N CYS A 90 -6.76 -0.58 -19.52
CA CYS A 90 -5.99 -0.39 -20.72
C CYS A 90 -5.90 1.09 -21.04
N VAL A 91 -4.71 1.56 -21.35
CA VAL A 91 -4.45 2.94 -21.73
C VAL A 91 -3.59 2.97 -22.99
N ASP A 92 -3.79 3.98 -23.81
CA ASP A 92 -2.94 4.21 -24.98
C ASP A 92 -1.60 4.88 -24.60
N VAL A 93 -0.79 5.18 -25.61
CA VAL A 93 0.51 5.84 -25.45
C VAL A 93 0.37 7.25 -24.86
N ALA A 94 -0.77 7.90 -25.04
CA ALA A 94 -1.07 9.22 -24.45
C ALA A 94 -1.56 9.12 -22.99
N GLY A 95 -1.89 7.91 -22.53
CA GLY A 95 -2.44 7.65 -21.20
C GLY A 95 -3.96 7.70 -21.15
N ASP A 96 -4.63 7.79 -22.30
CA ASP A 96 -6.09 7.81 -22.40
C ASP A 96 -6.67 6.40 -22.25
N LEU A 97 -7.84 6.33 -21.60
CA LEU A 97 -8.52 5.06 -21.35
C LEU A 97 -9.04 4.42 -22.64
N ILE A 98 -8.58 3.23 -22.95
CA ILE A 98 -9.13 2.41 -24.03
C ILE A 98 -10.30 1.60 -23.47
N THR A 99 -11.51 1.90 -23.98
CA THR A 99 -12.75 1.23 -23.56
C THR A 99 -13.09 0.00 -24.40
N LYS A 100 -12.53 -0.11 -25.60
CA LYS A 100 -12.77 -1.22 -26.53
C LYS A 100 -11.47 -1.89 -26.90
N GLY A 101 -11.32 -3.18 -26.51
CA GLY A 101 -10.26 -4.08 -26.96
C GLY A 101 -8.85 -3.52 -26.81
N CYS A 102 -8.11 -3.97 -25.81
CA CYS A 102 -6.68 -3.75 -25.78
C CYS A 102 -6.00 -4.49 -26.92
N MET A 103 -5.06 -3.84 -27.58
CA MET A 103 -4.26 -4.41 -28.67
C MET A 103 -2.81 -4.57 -28.23
N GLU A 104 -2.06 -5.39 -28.94
CA GLU A 104 -0.60 -5.41 -28.80
C GLU A 104 -0.04 -3.99 -29.01
N GLY A 105 0.79 -3.55 -28.08
CA GLY A 105 1.35 -2.20 -28.09
C GLY A 105 0.66 -1.21 -27.13
N ASP A 106 -0.52 -1.52 -26.63
CA ASP A 106 -1.19 -0.72 -25.61
C ASP A 106 -0.59 -0.97 -24.21
N TRP A 107 -0.87 -0.06 -23.28
CA TRP A 107 -0.36 -0.14 -21.93
C TRP A 107 -1.40 -0.66 -20.94
N ILE A 108 -0.96 -1.51 -20.03
CA ILE A 108 -1.77 -1.91 -18.89
C ILE A 108 -1.42 -1.03 -17.69
N GLN A 109 -2.42 -0.36 -17.14
CA GLN A 109 -2.31 0.39 -15.92
C GLN A 109 -3.00 -0.38 -14.79
N VAL A 110 -2.22 -0.72 -13.75
CA VAL A 110 -2.73 -1.33 -12.53
C VAL A 110 -2.71 -0.29 -11.43
N ARG A 111 -3.87 -0.10 -10.80
CA ARG A 111 -4.01 0.72 -9.59
C ARG A 111 -4.50 -0.17 -8.47
N ILE A 112 -3.76 -0.16 -7.36
CA ILE A 112 -4.08 -0.95 -6.18
C ILE A 112 -3.79 -0.12 -4.94
N SER A 113 -4.56 -0.32 -3.88
CA SER A 113 -4.39 0.39 -2.61
C SER A 113 -4.51 -0.57 -1.43
N ALA A 114 -3.89 -0.20 -0.33
CA ALA A 114 -4.09 -0.86 0.95
C ALA A 114 -4.25 0.22 2.02
N PRO A 115 -5.39 0.29 2.71
CA PRO A 115 -5.59 1.25 3.78
C PRO A 115 -4.63 0.93 4.93
N TYR A 116 -4.03 1.97 5.48
CA TYR A 116 -3.13 1.91 6.62
C TYR A 116 -3.79 2.51 7.86
N THR A 117 -3.70 1.80 8.97
CA THR A 117 -4.16 2.28 10.27
C THR A 117 -2.97 2.37 11.21
N PRO A 118 -2.58 3.58 11.66
CA PRO A 118 -1.50 3.74 12.64
C PRO A 118 -1.91 3.13 13.99
N VAL A 119 -0.96 2.57 14.71
CA VAL A 119 -1.17 2.01 16.05
C VAL A 119 -1.04 3.09 17.11
N THR A 120 -0.27 4.13 16.83
CA THR A 120 -0.06 5.23 17.78
C THR A 120 -1.28 6.13 17.83
N PRO A 121 -1.92 6.30 19.00
CA PRO A 121 -3.04 7.21 19.17
C PRO A 121 -2.52 8.66 19.24
N ILE A 122 -1.95 9.17 18.16
CA ILE A 122 -1.54 10.57 18.09
C ILE A 122 -2.80 11.41 17.91
N LEU A 123 -3.00 12.35 18.81
CA LEU A 123 -4.04 13.38 18.90
C LEU A 123 -4.80 13.64 17.59
N GLY A 124 -5.97 13.02 17.41
CA GLY A 124 -6.86 13.28 16.27
C GLY A 124 -6.50 12.59 14.95
N LEU A 125 -5.41 11.82 14.87
CA LEU A 125 -5.01 11.07 13.69
C LEU A 125 -5.50 9.60 13.72
N THR A 126 -6.55 9.33 14.47
CA THR A 126 -7.22 8.03 14.53
C THR A 126 -8.14 7.88 13.32
N GLY A 127 -7.59 7.53 12.19
CA GLY A 127 -8.34 7.28 10.97
C GLY A 127 -7.64 6.30 10.06
N THR A 128 -8.39 5.66 9.16
CA THR A 128 -7.83 4.88 8.08
C THR A 128 -7.33 5.84 7.01
N TRP A 129 -6.08 5.75 6.66
CA TRP A 129 -5.45 6.63 5.69
C TRP A 129 -5.24 5.85 4.40
N ASP A 130 -5.91 6.23 3.32
CA ASP A 130 -5.76 5.62 1.99
C ASP A 130 -4.55 6.21 1.24
N PHE A 131 -3.38 6.24 1.89
CA PHE A 131 -2.18 6.81 1.28
C PHE A 131 -1.50 5.93 0.25
N PHE A 132 -1.77 4.64 0.30
CA PHE A 132 -0.97 3.68 -0.45
C PHE A 132 -1.73 3.17 -1.67
N SER A 133 -1.76 4.00 -2.71
CA SER A 133 -2.11 3.53 -4.03
C SER A 133 -0.85 3.55 -4.90
N SER A 134 -0.60 2.45 -5.58
CA SER A 134 0.47 2.35 -6.57
C SER A 134 -0.15 2.13 -7.94
N SER A 135 0.45 2.72 -8.93
CA SER A 135 0.03 2.59 -10.32
C SER A 135 1.26 2.25 -11.16
N THR A 136 1.14 1.21 -11.96
CA THR A 136 2.22 0.75 -12.84
C THR A 136 1.65 0.55 -14.22
N SER A 137 2.39 0.93 -15.24
CA SER A 137 2.02 0.73 -16.64
C SER A 137 3.05 -0.22 -17.28
N VAL A 138 2.56 -1.22 -17.97
CA VAL A 138 3.37 -2.21 -18.71
C VAL A 138 2.74 -2.36 -20.08
N GLN A 139 3.58 -2.40 -21.12
CA GLN A 139 3.09 -2.61 -22.49
C GLN A 139 2.56 -4.05 -22.65
N LEU A 140 1.44 -4.19 -23.33
CA LEU A 140 0.87 -5.49 -23.67
C LEU A 140 1.78 -6.19 -24.70
N GLN A 141 2.09 -7.47 -24.46
CA GLN A 141 2.89 -8.34 -25.34
C GLN A 141 2.00 -9.37 -26.00
#